data_80944cfb16d16a19918f25cfb3371b5b
#
_entry.id   80944cfb16d16a19918f25cfb3371b5b
#
_cell.length_a   1.000
_cell.length_b   1.000
_cell.length_c   1.000
_cell.angle_alpha   90.00
_cell.angle_beta   90.00
_cell.angle_gamma   90.00
#
_symmetry.space_group_name_H-M   'P 1'
#
loop_
_entity.id
_entity.type
_entity.pdbx_description
1 polymer ?
#
loop_
_entity_poly.entity_id
_entity_poly.type
_entity_poly.pdbx_seq_one_letter_code
_entity_poly.pdbx_strand_id
1 'polypeptide(L)'
;MKKKAMTIELSNEKPFSKGYFYASLELPATEYEIRDALQQLRQKSAHITPDQISVYDSKYIYELDDKRLDSPTIDELNFLAKRLVSMDEDEMAIMKAICCKHIKDEDEFISIKDLINITYGLDSVSVLSNVSNHSQLGDFVIENAMQDDVASVPENARYLLDKERIGKLQCAMDGGVYSGKFYVCTDHFEMPKVYDGQTLPETPHEPWFAFRILVSEAPEGDEPNEENAEWISLPMQEYQFKEIAKRHGEADIRNLVYYDFESSVAQITTDDFTQMQDIEKLNALAFKMAEMSPDEQITFKAALDAERKHGINLDDMLTISNNLHRYEMSTGCDNASDFFKEYLLTHMDTKFDERWLDTLNCRREGEELLARIGATATDYGIISACDGSLYKIVSTEPEATETEDVSADEDEDMGEDEGMVMSL
;
A
#
# COMPACT_ATOMS: atom_id res chain seq x y z
N MET A 1 13.69 4.84 2.20
CA MET A 1 12.37 4.40 2.70
C MET A 1 11.43 5.60 2.75
N LYS A 2 10.32 5.60 2.01
CA LYS A 2 9.34 6.72 2.04
C LYS A 2 8.76 6.83 3.46
N LYS A 3 8.67 8.06 3.98
CA LYS A 3 8.06 8.29 5.31
C LYS A 3 6.57 7.96 5.23
N LYS A 4 6.05 7.19 6.17
CA LYS A 4 4.62 6.87 6.31
C LYS A 4 4.05 7.62 7.51
N ALA A 5 2.84 8.16 7.34
CA ALA A 5 2.18 8.99 8.36
C ALA A 5 1.22 8.18 9.23
N MET A 6 0.47 7.26 8.64
CA MET A 6 -0.53 6.45 9.32
C MET A 6 -0.77 5.13 8.58
N THR A 7 -1.39 4.19 9.26
CA THR A 7 -1.89 2.95 8.67
C THR A 7 -3.41 2.94 8.77
N ILE A 8 -4.07 2.52 7.71
CA ILE A 8 -5.52 2.31 7.70
C ILE A 8 -5.80 0.82 7.48
N GLU A 9 -6.84 0.33 8.12
CA GLU A 9 -7.44 -0.97 7.83
C GLU A 9 -8.71 -0.75 7.03
N LEU A 10 -8.83 -1.49 5.94
CA LEU A 10 -9.98 -1.49 5.06
C LEU A 10 -10.69 -2.83 5.19
N SER A 11 -12.02 -2.83 5.14
CA SER A 11 -12.82 -4.05 5.24
C SER A 11 -13.94 -4.11 4.20
N ASN A 12 -14.33 -5.32 3.81
CA ASN A 12 -15.48 -5.58 2.94
C ASN A 12 -16.16 -6.88 3.34
N GLU A 13 -17.48 -6.93 3.30
CA GLU A 13 -18.24 -8.14 3.68
C GLU A 13 -17.97 -9.30 2.71
N LYS A 14 -17.85 -10.51 3.26
CA LYS A 14 -17.70 -11.73 2.49
C LYS A 14 -19.06 -12.23 1.98
N PRO A 15 -19.14 -12.68 0.71
CA PRO A 15 -20.41 -13.13 0.13
C PRO A 15 -20.92 -14.45 0.72
N PHE A 16 -20.05 -15.32 1.24
CA PHE A 16 -20.40 -16.70 1.65
C PHE A 16 -20.24 -16.94 3.16
N SER A 17 -19.94 -15.90 3.96
CA SER A 17 -19.81 -16.03 5.41
C SER A 17 -20.09 -14.70 6.10
N LYS A 18 -20.38 -14.74 7.43
CA LYS A 18 -20.47 -13.55 8.28
C LYS A 18 -19.08 -13.05 8.65
N GLY A 19 -18.26 -12.78 7.66
CA GLY A 19 -16.90 -12.30 7.85
C GLY A 19 -16.61 -11.14 6.92
N TYR A 20 -15.39 -10.63 7.03
CA TYR A 20 -14.90 -9.53 6.21
C TYR A 20 -13.60 -9.96 5.53
N PHE A 21 -13.38 -9.44 4.32
CA PHE A 21 -12.04 -9.29 3.76
C PHE A 21 -11.39 -8.09 4.43
N TYR A 22 -10.11 -8.16 4.68
CA TYR A 22 -9.33 -7.07 5.26
C TYR A 22 -8.13 -6.77 4.39
N ALA A 23 -7.78 -5.50 4.29
CA ALA A 23 -6.53 -5.04 3.71
C ALA A 23 -5.96 -3.92 4.56
N SER A 24 -4.65 -3.95 4.79
CA SER A 24 -3.92 -2.89 5.50
C SER A 24 -3.21 -2.01 4.48
N LEU A 25 -3.27 -0.69 4.66
CA LEU A 25 -2.65 0.27 3.76
C LEU A 25 -1.90 1.34 4.56
N GLU A 26 -0.60 1.45 4.32
CA GLU A 26 0.23 2.50 4.90
C GLU A 26 0.20 3.77 4.03
N LEU A 27 -0.19 4.89 4.62
CA LEU A 27 -0.31 6.18 3.96
C LEU A 27 0.87 7.12 4.30
N PRO A 28 1.34 7.94 3.36
CA PRO A 28 0.84 8.09 1.99
C PRO A 28 1.16 6.87 1.12
N ALA A 29 0.18 6.50 0.31
CA ALA A 29 0.26 5.39 -0.63
C ALA A 29 0.24 5.87 -2.08
N THR A 30 0.82 5.08 -2.97
CA THR A 30 0.70 5.25 -4.42
C THR A 30 -0.66 4.76 -4.91
N GLU A 31 -1.04 5.15 -6.12
CA GLU A 31 -2.26 4.64 -6.76
C GLU A 31 -2.25 3.11 -6.89
N TYR A 32 -1.06 2.50 -7.02
CA TYR A 32 -0.89 1.04 -7.12
C TYR A 32 -1.13 0.34 -5.78
N GLU A 33 -0.58 0.88 -4.69
CA GLU A 33 -0.79 0.36 -3.34
C GLU A 33 -2.28 0.45 -2.96
N ILE A 34 -2.96 1.57 -3.29
CA ILE A 34 -4.40 1.72 -3.09
C ILE A 34 -5.18 0.68 -3.92
N ARG A 35 -4.85 0.56 -5.21
CA ARG A 35 -5.50 -0.42 -6.09
C ARG A 35 -5.30 -1.85 -5.61
N ASP A 36 -4.10 -2.17 -5.11
CA ASP A 36 -3.78 -3.48 -4.57
C ASP A 36 -4.64 -3.80 -3.34
N ALA A 37 -4.73 -2.89 -2.39
CA ALA A 37 -5.60 -3.04 -1.22
C ALA A 37 -7.08 -3.24 -1.62
N LEU A 38 -7.57 -2.49 -2.61
CA LEU A 38 -8.93 -2.65 -3.14
C LEU A 38 -9.15 -4.02 -3.80
N GLN A 39 -8.14 -4.53 -4.50
CA GLN A 39 -8.20 -5.88 -5.10
C GLN A 39 -8.24 -6.97 -4.03
N GLN A 40 -7.46 -6.85 -2.95
CA GLN A 40 -7.51 -7.75 -1.80
C GLN A 40 -8.89 -7.75 -1.13
N LEU A 41 -9.58 -6.62 -1.10
CA LEU A 41 -10.95 -6.49 -0.61
C LEU A 41 -12.03 -7.01 -1.59
N ARG A 42 -11.67 -7.46 -2.79
CA ARG A 42 -12.62 -7.83 -3.85
C ARG A 42 -13.53 -6.67 -4.29
N GLN A 43 -13.07 -5.44 -4.09
CA GLN A 43 -13.80 -4.25 -4.52
C GLN A 43 -13.64 -4.00 -6.02
N LYS A 44 -14.75 -3.89 -6.74
CA LYS A 44 -14.78 -3.58 -8.18
C LYS A 44 -14.70 -2.09 -8.47
N SER A 45 -14.92 -1.25 -7.46
CA SER A 45 -14.89 0.21 -7.59
C SER A 45 -14.00 0.84 -6.53
N ALA A 46 -13.45 2.01 -6.82
CA ALA A 46 -12.66 2.80 -5.87
C ALA A 46 -13.49 3.37 -4.69
N HIS A 47 -14.81 3.20 -4.70
CA HIS A 47 -15.67 3.70 -3.64
C HIS A 47 -15.83 2.65 -2.55
N ILE A 48 -15.08 2.85 -1.45
CA ILE A 48 -15.31 2.17 -0.17
C ILE A 48 -16.18 3.08 0.67
N THR A 49 -17.14 2.49 1.39
CA THR A 49 -17.95 3.25 2.33
C THR A 49 -17.11 3.61 3.56
N PRO A 50 -17.34 4.80 4.16
CA PRO A 50 -16.56 5.24 5.32
C PRO A 50 -16.55 4.27 6.51
N ASP A 51 -17.64 3.53 6.71
CA ASP A 51 -17.77 2.53 7.78
C ASP A 51 -16.78 1.36 7.66
N GLN A 52 -16.15 1.23 6.47
CA GLN A 52 -15.19 0.19 6.14
C GLN A 52 -13.74 0.65 6.29
N ILE A 53 -13.51 1.87 6.78
CA ILE A 53 -12.18 2.46 6.95
C ILE A 53 -11.94 2.72 8.43
N SER A 54 -10.86 2.15 8.97
CA SER A 54 -10.38 2.42 10.32
C SER A 54 -8.95 2.94 10.27
N VAL A 55 -8.66 4.04 10.96
CA VAL A 55 -7.29 4.56 11.10
C VAL A 55 -6.68 3.97 12.37
N TYR A 56 -5.49 3.41 12.26
CA TYR A 56 -4.70 2.97 13.39
C TYR A 56 -3.22 3.29 13.14
N ASP A 57 -2.42 3.35 14.20
CA ASP A 57 -0.98 3.68 14.16
C ASP A 57 -0.69 5.01 13.44
N SER A 58 -1.35 6.09 13.87
CA SER A 58 -1.02 7.44 13.40
C SER A 58 0.26 7.94 14.07
N LYS A 59 1.33 8.10 13.28
CA LYS A 59 2.66 8.51 13.79
C LYS A 59 2.77 9.99 14.11
N TYR A 60 1.94 10.80 13.49
CA TYR A 60 2.01 12.26 13.57
C TYR A 60 0.91 12.85 14.43
N ILE A 61 -0.28 12.28 14.40
CA ILE A 61 -1.44 12.76 15.13
C ILE A 61 -2.08 11.52 15.80
N TYR A 62 -1.59 11.17 16.99
CA TYR A 62 -2.07 10.00 17.74
C TYR A 62 -3.55 10.12 18.11
N GLU A 63 -4.09 11.32 18.15
CA GLU A 63 -5.51 11.58 18.40
C GLU A 63 -6.42 11.05 17.27
N LEU A 64 -5.85 10.67 16.13
CA LEU A 64 -6.59 10.00 15.04
C LEU A 64 -6.74 8.49 15.27
N ASP A 65 -5.92 7.90 16.14
CA ASP A 65 -6.02 6.48 16.44
C ASP A 65 -7.34 6.21 17.15
N ASP A 66 -8.08 5.22 16.64
CA ASP A 66 -9.40 4.83 17.16
C ASP A 66 -10.47 5.93 17.19
N LYS A 67 -10.19 7.12 16.65
CA LYS A 67 -11.18 8.18 16.53
C LYS A 67 -12.09 7.97 15.31
N ARG A 68 -13.33 8.33 15.51
CA ARG A 68 -14.32 8.34 14.43
C ARG A 68 -14.10 9.57 13.57
N LEU A 69 -13.49 9.37 12.44
CA LEU A 69 -13.45 10.40 11.41
C LEU A 69 -14.84 10.50 10.75
N ASP A 70 -15.27 11.71 10.43
CA ASP A 70 -16.52 11.91 9.71
C ASP A 70 -16.37 11.50 8.26
N SER A 71 -16.78 10.27 7.97
CA SER A 71 -16.92 9.71 6.63
C SER A 71 -15.68 9.91 5.71
N PRO A 72 -14.45 9.57 6.15
CA PRO A 72 -13.25 9.79 5.34
C PRO A 72 -13.25 8.89 4.11
N THR A 73 -12.70 9.40 3.01
CA THR A 73 -12.34 8.60 1.84
C THR A 73 -10.84 8.24 1.89
N ILE A 74 -10.45 7.20 1.15
CA ILE A 74 -9.02 6.84 1.03
C ILE A 74 -8.23 7.99 0.44
N ASP A 75 -8.78 8.69 -0.56
CA ASP A 75 -8.11 9.80 -1.22
C ASP A 75 -7.87 10.98 -0.28
N GLU A 76 -8.84 11.32 0.58
CA GLU A 76 -8.68 12.35 1.61
C GLU A 76 -7.62 11.98 2.64
N LEU A 77 -7.64 10.73 3.14
CA LEU A 77 -6.63 10.24 4.09
C LEU A 77 -5.25 10.22 3.47
N ASN A 78 -5.15 9.79 2.21
CA ASN A 78 -3.88 9.77 1.48
C ASN A 78 -3.35 11.18 1.22
N PHE A 79 -4.23 12.12 0.89
CA PHE A 79 -3.89 13.53 0.75
C PHE A 79 -3.37 14.13 2.06
N LEU A 80 -4.11 13.92 3.15
CA LEU A 80 -3.68 14.36 4.49
C LEU A 80 -2.32 13.76 4.86
N ALA A 81 -2.13 12.47 4.63
CA ALA A 81 -0.87 11.78 4.91
C ALA A 81 0.32 12.38 4.13
N LYS A 82 0.12 12.71 2.84
CA LYS A 82 1.15 13.40 2.02
C LYS A 82 1.54 14.75 2.63
N ARG A 83 0.54 15.52 3.08
CA ARG A 83 0.78 16.80 3.76
C ARG A 83 1.55 16.62 5.07
N LEU A 84 1.14 15.65 5.91
CA LEU A 84 1.78 15.39 7.21
C LEU A 84 3.25 14.97 7.08
N VAL A 85 3.61 14.13 6.10
CA VAL A 85 5.01 13.69 5.92
C VAL A 85 5.90 14.80 5.35
N SER A 86 5.33 15.82 4.72
CA SER A 86 6.07 16.98 4.19
C SER A 86 6.30 18.09 5.22
N MET A 87 5.64 18.05 6.39
CA MET A 87 5.76 19.05 7.43
C MET A 87 7.11 18.98 8.12
N ASP A 88 7.64 20.16 8.45
CA ASP A 88 8.76 20.29 9.35
C ASP A 88 8.35 20.17 10.83
N GLU A 89 9.31 20.33 11.76
CA GLU A 89 9.03 20.19 13.19
C GLU A 89 8.11 21.31 13.73
N ASP A 90 8.25 22.52 13.24
CA ASP A 90 7.46 23.67 13.67
C ASP A 90 6.02 23.55 13.17
N GLU A 91 5.84 23.24 11.88
CA GLU A 91 4.53 22.98 11.27
C GLU A 91 3.79 21.83 11.97
N MET A 92 4.52 20.75 12.29
CA MET A 92 3.94 19.60 13.00
C MET A 92 3.53 19.97 14.44
N ALA A 93 4.30 20.80 15.13
CA ALA A 93 3.94 21.27 16.46
C ALA A 93 2.67 22.13 16.43
N ILE A 94 2.55 23.01 15.42
CA ILE A 94 1.37 23.85 15.19
C ILE A 94 0.16 22.97 14.87
N MET A 95 0.29 22.00 13.94
CA MET A 95 -0.78 21.06 13.57
C MET A 95 -1.32 20.35 14.81
N LYS A 96 -0.45 19.76 15.64
CA LYS A 96 -0.84 19.09 16.89
C LYS A 96 -1.55 20.01 17.87
N ALA A 97 -1.05 21.23 18.06
CA ALA A 97 -1.64 22.19 18.98
C ALA A 97 -3.06 22.61 18.55
N ILE A 98 -3.27 22.82 17.24
CA ILE A 98 -4.58 23.16 16.71
C ILE A 98 -5.53 21.96 16.82
N CYS A 99 -5.07 20.75 16.49
CA CYS A 99 -5.88 19.52 16.66
C CYS A 99 -6.32 19.34 18.12
N CYS A 100 -5.41 19.46 19.09
CA CYS A 100 -5.74 19.39 20.53
C CYS A 100 -6.79 20.42 20.97
N LYS A 101 -6.85 21.57 20.31
CA LYS A 101 -7.85 22.61 20.62
C LYS A 101 -9.21 22.33 20.03
N HIS A 102 -9.25 21.73 18.82
CA HIS A 102 -10.47 21.40 18.12
C HIS A 102 -11.08 20.07 18.55
N ILE A 103 -10.27 19.13 19.08
CA ILE A 103 -10.73 17.82 19.59
C ILE A 103 -10.93 17.95 21.10
N LYS A 104 -12.02 18.60 21.50
CA LYS A 104 -12.27 18.89 22.93
C LYS A 104 -13.04 17.81 23.66
N ASP A 105 -13.86 17.02 23.00
CA ASP A 105 -14.73 16.02 23.61
C ASP A 105 -14.51 14.62 23.00
N GLU A 106 -14.55 13.60 23.84
CA GLU A 106 -14.35 12.19 23.46
C GLU A 106 -15.38 11.66 22.44
N ASP A 107 -16.52 12.33 22.34
CA ASP A 107 -17.64 11.94 21.46
C ASP A 107 -17.73 12.74 20.14
N GLU A 108 -16.91 13.77 19.95
CA GLU A 108 -16.93 14.54 18.70
C GLU A 108 -16.18 13.83 17.56
N PHE A 109 -16.85 13.75 16.42
CA PHE A 109 -16.22 13.34 15.17
C PHE A 109 -15.23 14.41 14.70
N ILE A 110 -14.05 14.00 14.29
CA ILE A 110 -13.10 14.88 13.63
C ILE A 110 -13.42 14.87 12.14
N SER A 111 -13.66 16.05 11.59
CA SER A 111 -13.85 16.22 10.16
C SER A 111 -12.51 16.09 9.44
N ILE A 112 -12.40 15.12 8.53
CA ILE A 112 -11.22 14.97 7.65
C ILE A 112 -11.01 16.25 6.82
N LYS A 113 -12.08 16.91 6.40
CA LYS A 113 -12.06 18.20 5.73
C LYS A 113 -11.36 19.27 6.58
N ASP A 114 -11.66 19.33 7.87
CA ASP A 114 -11.07 20.33 8.76
C ASP A 114 -9.59 20.03 8.99
N LEU A 115 -9.22 18.76 9.14
CA LEU A 115 -7.82 18.36 9.22
C LEU A 115 -7.03 18.77 7.98
N ILE A 116 -7.58 18.55 6.79
CA ILE A 116 -6.95 18.99 5.53
C ILE A 116 -6.83 20.52 5.51
N ASN A 117 -7.89 21.24 5.87
CA ASN A 117 -7.87 22.71 5.88
C ASN A 117 -6.86 23.28 6.89
N ILE A 118 -6.70 22.69 8.08
CA ILE A 118 -5.69 23.07 9.06
C ILE A 118 -4.30 23.11 8.42
N THR A 119 -3.96 22.12 7.57
CA THR A 119 -2.64 22.05 6.92
C THR A 119 -2.30 23.24 6.03
N TYR A 120 -3.27 24.07 5.68
CA TYR A 120 -3.09 25.29 4.87
C TYR A 120 -3.03 26.58 5.70
N GLY A 121 -3.26 26.49 7.01
CA GLY A 121 -3.28 27.67 7.89
C GLY A 121 -2.09 27.77 8.82
N LEU A 122 -1.12 26.86 8.74
CA LEU A 122 -0.02 26.76 9.70
C LEU A 122 0.86 28.01 9.73
N ASP A 123 1.10 28.64 8.58
CA ASP A 123 1.89 29.87 8.45
C ASP A 123 1.31 31.07 9.20
N SER A 124 0.04 31.03 9.55
CA SER A 124 -0.64 32.12 10.29
C SER A 124 -0.43 32.04 11.80
N VAL A 125 0.21 30.98 12.29
CA VAL A 125 0.33 30.66 13.71
C VAL A 125 1.76 30.84 14.17
N SER A 126 1.95 31.57 15.26
CA SER A 126 3.28 31.77 15.85
C SER A 126 3.67 30.62 16.76
N VAL A 127 4.90 30.15 16.61
CA VAL A 127 5.49 29.07 17.40
C VAL A 127 6.80 29.54 18.06
N LEU A 128 6.99 29.14 19.30
CA LEU A 128 8.26 29.37 20.03
C LEU A 128 8.90 28.02 20.33
N SER A 129 10.09 27.79 19.81
CA SER A 129 10.88 26.59 20.09
C SER A 129 11.57 26.68 21.45
N ASN A 130 11.81 25.52 22.08
CA ASN A 130 12.41 25.38 23.41
C ASN A 130 11.60 26.01 24.57
N VAL A 131 10.28 26.15 24.39
CA VAL A 131 9.32 26.60 25.39
C VAL A 131 8.30 25.51 25.63
N SER A 132 8.43 24.77 26.73
CA SER A 132 7.59 23.58 27.03
C SER A 132 6.74 23.74 28.30
N ASN A 133 6.86 24.88 29.01
CA ASN A 133 6.10 25.13 30.23
C ASN A 133 5.98 26.64 30.52
N HIS A 134 5.10 26.97 31.46
CA HIS A 134 4.83 28.38 31.82
C HIS A 134 6.05 29.14 32.31
N SER A 135 7.00 28.51 33.03
CA SER A 135 8.17 29.19 33.51
C SER A 135 9.09 29.65 32.37
N GLN A 136 9.30 28.78 31.37
CA GLN A 136 10.09 29.13 30.18
C GLN A 136 9.38 30.18 29.32
N LEU A 137 8.04 30.08 29.18
CA LEU A 137 7.27 31.13 28.50
C LEU A 137 7.39 32.47 29.24
N GLY A 138 7.32 32.46 30.58
CA GLY A 138 7.49 33.66 31.39
C GLY A 138 8.89 34.26 31.25
N ASP A 139 9.94 33.45 31.19
CA ASP A 139 11.30 33.92 30.89
C ASP A 139 11.34 34.65 29.56
N PHE A 140 10.79 34.04 28.51
CA PHE A 140 10.73 34.63 27.17
C PHE A 140 9.98 35.99 27.17
N VAL A 141 8.82 36.06 27.84
CA VAL A 141 8.00 37.26 27.95
C VAL A 141 8.75 38.37 28.69
N ILE A 142 9.47 38.02 29.77
CA ILE A 142 10.24 38.98 30.59
C ILE A 142 11.44 39.51 29.81
N GLU A 143 12.19 38.63 29.16
CA GLU A 143 13.36 38.99 28.36
C GLU A 143 13.02 39.93 27.20
N ASN A 144 11.88 39.68 26.54
CA ASN A 144 11.43 40.46 25.39
C ASN A 144 10.46 41.60 25.76
N ALA A 145 10.15 41.79 27.05
CA ALA A 145 9.22 42.81 27.56
C ALA A 145 7.87 42.85 26.79
N MET A 146 7.30 41.69 26.51
CA MET A 146 6.13 41.54 25.63
C MET A 146 4.80 42.04 26.22
N GLN A 147 4.71 42.15 27.54
CA GLN A 147 3.54 42.68 28.24
C GLN A 147 3.85 44.09 28.79
N ASP A 148 2.89 45.02 28.69
CA ASP A 148 3.07 46.41 29.18
C ASP A 148 3.44 46.46 30.65
N ASP A 149 2.86 45.61 31.49
CA ASP A 149 3.19 45.52 32.90
C ASP A 149 4.65 45.09 33.11
N VAL A 150 5.17 44.16 32.34
CA VAL A 150 6.57 43.72 32.35
C VAL A 150 7.49 44.79 31.80
N ALA A 151 7.11 45.46 30.73
CA ALA A 151 7.87 46.55 30.12
C ALA A 151 8.02 47.74 31.06
N SER A 152 7.04 47.99 31.93
CA SER A 152 7.09 49.06 32.95
C SER A 152 8.09 48.81 34.08
N VAL A 153 8.52 47.55 34.28
CA VAL A 153 9.51 47.20 35.32
C VAL A 153 10.92 47.50 34.81
N PRO A 154 11.74 48.26 35.60
CA PRO A 154 13.13 48.49 35.23
C PRO A 154 13.87 47.19 34.95
N GLU A 155 14.71 47.19 33.92
CA GLU A 155 15.39 45.98 33.45
C GLU A 155 16.17 45.27 34.57
N ASN A 156 16.84 46.03 35.41
CA ASN A 156 17.60 45.52 36.55
C ASN A 156 16.74 44.97 37.70
N ALA A 157 15.41 45.06 37.61
CA ALA A 157 14.46 44.50 38.59
C ALA A 157 13.59 43.37 38.01
N ARG A 158 13.66 43.11 36.70
CA ARG A 158 12.84 42.08 36.04
C ARG A 158 13.11 40.67 36.57
N TYR A 159 14.30 40.39 37.08
CA TYR A 159 14.62 39.07 37.67
C TYR A 159 13.81 38.72 38.92
N LEU A 160 13.12 39.71 39.55
CA LEU A 160 12.21 39.51 40.68
C LEU A 160 10.82 39.12 40.27
N LEU A 161 10.49 39.13 38.98
CA LEU A 161 9.16 38.78 38.48
C LEU A 161 8.91 37.27 38.58
N ASP A 162 7.67 36.90 38.89
CA ASP A 162 7.23 35.54 38.94
C ASP A 162 7.01 34.99 37.50
N LYS A 163 8.01 34.30 37.01
CA LYS A 163 8.05 33.73 35.66
C LYS A 163 6.85 32.81 35.37
N GLU A 164 6.53 31.93 36.32
CA GLU A 164 5.43 30.98 36.11
C GLU A 164 4.08 31.69 36.01
N ARG A 165 3.85 32.71 36.83
CA ARG A 165 2.62 33.48 36.77
C ARG A 165 2.51 34.30 35.48
N ILE A 166 3.61 34.93 35.05
CA ILE A 166 3.64 35.68 33.78
C ILE A 166 3.40 34.77 32.59
N GLY A 167 4.04 33.59 32.54
CA GLY A 167 3.82 32.62 31.50
C GLY A 167 2.40 32.08 31.47
N LYS A 168 1.75 31.86 32.63
CA LYS A 168 0.34 31.49 32.70
C LYS A 168 -0.58 32.57 32.13
N LEU A 169 -0.31 33.83 32.44
CA LEU A 169 -1.09 34.96 31.92
C LEU A 169 -0.91 35.06 30.39
N GLN A 170 0.31 34.97 29.89
CA GLN A 170 0.59 34.98 28.45
C GLN A 170 -0.09 33.84 27.75
N CYS A 171 0.04 32.62 28.26
CA CYS A 171 -0.59 31.43 27.70
C CYS A 171 -2.13 31.60 27.60
N ALA A 172 -2.75 32.19 28.61
CA ALA A 172 -4.19 32.47 28.60
C ALA A 172 -4.58 33.56 27.59
N MET A 173 -3.71 34.56 27.38
CA MET A 173 -3.94 35.65 26.40
C MET A 173 -3.79 35.14 24.96
N ASP A 174 -2.82 34.28 24.70
CA ASP A 174 -2.51 33.74 23.36
C ASP A 174 -3.40 32.56 23.00
N GLY A 175 -4.23 32.09 23.92
CA GLY A 175 -4.90 30.79 23.77
C GLY A 175 -3.90 29.64 23.55
N GLY A 176 -2.72 29.78 24.16
CA GLY A 176 -1.54 28.97 23.84
C GLY A 176 -1.62 27.50 24.23
N VAL A 177 -0.92 26.67 23.49
CA VAL A 177 -0.80 25.22 23.71
C VAL A 177 0.67 24.81 23.71
N TYR A 178 1.06 23.94 24.66
CA TYR A 178 2.38 23.31 24.66
C TYR A 178 2.34 22.01 23.87
N SER A 179 3.21 21.90 22.86
CA SER A 179 3.37 20.70 22.01
C SER A 179 4.85 20.26 22.07
N GLY A 180 5.16 19.33 22.97
CA GLY A 180 6.53 18.87 23.20
C GLY A 180 7.46 20.01 23.64
N LYS A 181 8.48 20.33 22.84
CA LYS A 181 9.43 21.43 23.08
C LYS A 181 8.94 22.78 22.56
N PHE A 182 7.72 22.85 22.05
CA PHE A 182 7.18 24.06 21.41
C PHE A 182 6.02 24.65 22.21
N TYR A 183 5.93 25.98 22.16
CA TYR A 183 4.75 26.73 22.54
C TYR A 183 4.10 27.35 21.32
N VAL A 184 2.80 27.14 21.12
CA VAL A 184 2.04 27.56 19.96
C VAL A 184 0.96 28.55 20.36
N CYS A 185 0.94 29.74 19.75
CA CYS A 185 -0.09 30.76 19.95
C CYS A 185 -1.26 30.53 19.01
N THR A 186 -2.38 30.01 19.51
CA THR A 186 -3.49 29.60 18.64
C THR A 186 -4.68 30.56 18.60
N ASP A 187 -4.62 31.70 19.31
CA ASP A 187 -5.78 32.61 19.46
C ASP A 187 -6.20 33.29 18.14
N HIS A 188 -5.25 33.46 17.24
CA HIS A 188 -5.49 34.10 15.94
C HIS A 188 -5.61 33.10 14.78
N PHE A 189 -5.67 31.81 15.08
CA PHE A 189 -5.87 30.81 14.02
C PHE A 189 -7.28 30.90 13.47
N GLU A 190 -7.38 31.20 12.18
CA GLU A 190 -8.60 31.10 11.41
C GLU A 190 -8.54 29.92 10.46
N MET A 191 -9.53 29.02 10.53
CA MET A 191 -9.60 27.83 9.68
C MET A 191 -9.67 28.24 8.20
N PRO A 192 -8.68 27.91 7.38
CA PRO A 192 -8.76 28.13 5.93
C PRO A 192 -9.92 27.34 5.30
N LYS A 193 -10.36 27.79 4.14
CA LYS A 193 -11.41 27.13 3.35
C LYS A 193 -10.89 26.76 1.98
N VAL A 194 -9.82 25.97 1.95
CA VAL A 194 -9.16 25.51 0.71
C VAL A 194 -9.88 24.29 0.16
N TYR A 195 -10.22 23.36 1.04
CA TYR A 195 -10.96 22.14 0.70
C TYR A 195 -12.43 22.26 1.13
N ASP A 196 -13.33 22.00 0.19
CA ASP A 196 -14.77 22.13 0.40
C ASP A 196 -15.46 20.82 0.86
N GLY A 197 -14.72 19.71 0.86
CA GLY A 197 -15.24 18.38 1.15
C GLY A 197 -15.70 17.60 -0.09
N GLN A 198 -15.40 18.09 -1.31
CA GLN A 198 -15.78 17.43 -2.56
C GLN A 198 -14.61 17.24 -3.51
N THR A 199 -13.83 18.29 -3.74
CA THR A 199 -12.73 18.27 -4.70
C THR A 199 -11.42 18.56 -4.00
N LEU A 200 -10.57 17.54 -3.86
CA LEU A 200 -9.23 17.70 -3.30
C LEU A 200 -8.41 18.68 -4.15
N PRO A 201 -7.54 19.49 -3.53
CA PRO A 201 -6.57 20.28 -4.27
C PRO A 201 -5.72 19.39 -5.19
N GLU A 202 -5.38 19.91 -6.38
CA GLU A 202 -4.64 19.14 -7.37
C GLU A 202 -3.33 18.59 -6.79
N THR A 203 -3.15 17.28 -6.90
CA THR A 203 -1.86 16.62 -6.69
C THR A 203 -1.28 16.27 -8.06
N PRO A 204 0.03 16.41 -8.27
CA PRO A 204 0.66 15.98 -9.52
C PRO A 204 0.31 14.51 -9.79
N HIS A 205 -0.25 14.24 -10.97
CA HIS A 205 -0.51 12.87 -11.40
C HIS A 205 0.81 12.23 -11.83
N GLU A 206 1.18 11.12 -11.20
CA GLU A 206 2.34 10.34 -11.61
C GLU A 206 1.98 9.49 -12.84
N PRO A 207 2.82 9.48 -13.91
CA PRO A 207 2.60 8.59 -15.05
C PRO A 207 2.58 7.13 -14.61
N TRP A 208 1.80 6.30 -15.32
CA TRP A 208 1.78 4.86 -15.08
C TRP A 208 3.17 4.23 -15.33
N PHE A 209 3.55 3.32 -14.48
CA PHE A 209 4.73 2.46 -14.63
C PHE A 209 4.45 1.06 -14.08
N ALA A 210 5.13 0.05 -14.60
CA ALA A 210 5.20 -1.26 -13.97
C ALA A 210 6.29 -1.30 -12.90
N PHE A 211 7.45 -0.75 -13.24
CA PHE A 211 8.62 -0.62 -12.35
C PHE A 211 9.26 0.74 -12.52
N ARG A 212 9.84 1.25 -11.44
CA ARG A 212 10.75 2.40 -11.47
C ARG A 212 12.06 2.04 -10.82
N ILE A 213 13.16 2.51 -11.39
CA ILE A 213 14.50 2.22 -10.93
C ILE A 213 15.26 3.53 -10.84
N LEU A 214 15.87 3.81 -9.70
CA LEU A 214 16.81 4.92 -9.55
C LEU A 214 18.18 4.45 -10.02
N VAL A 215 18.68 5.06 -11.08
CA VAL A 215 19.97 4.70 -11.68
C VAL A 215 20.95 5.87 -11.66
N SER A 216 22.23 5.56 -11.57
CA SER A 216 23.32 6.50 -11.75
C SER A 216 24.54 5.76 -12.33
N GLU A 217 25.56 6.51 -12.75
CA GLU A 217 26.89 5.98 -13.03
C GLU A 217 27.48 5.31 -11.77
N ALA A 218 28.45 4.41 -11.96
CA ALA A 218 29.13 3.74 -10.85
C ALA A 218 29.80 4.77 -9.92
N PRO A 219 29.54 4.71 -8.61
CA PRO A 219 30.01 5.74 -7.68
C PRO A 219 31.50 5.57 -7.38
N GLU A 220 32.14 6.66 -6.94
CA GLU A 220 33.40 6.62 -6.19
C GLU A 220 33.19 6.21 -4.70
N GLY A 221 31.99 5.68 -4.32
CA GLY A 221 31.56 5.28 -2.98
C GLY A 221 30.22 4.53 -2.98
N ASP A 222 29.64 4.31 -1.81
CA ASP A 222 28.40 3.50 -1.65
C ASP A 222 27.09 4.29 -1.92
N GLU A 223 27.16 5.61 -2.11
CA GLU A 223 25.98 6.45 -2.34
C GLU A 223 25.90 6.93 -3.79
N PRO A 224 24.66 7.13 -4.34
CA PRO A 224 24.50 7.65 -5.69
C PRO A 224 25.06 9.05 -5.82
N ASN A 225 25.59 9.39 -6.97
CA ASN A 225 25.85 10.79 -7.29
C ASN A 225 24.49 11.52 -7.43
N GLU A 226 24.08 12.26 -6.37
CA GLU A 226 22.77 12.93 -6.31
C GLU A 226 22.54 13.89 -7.47
N GLU A 227 23.61 14.46 -8.08
CA GLU A 227 23.48 15.38 -9.22
C GLU A 227 23.08 14.67 -10.51
N ASN A 228 23.42 13.38 -10.64
CA ASN A 228 23.24 12.61 -11.88
C ASN A 228 22.25 11.44 -11.73
N ALA A 229 21.75 11.15 -10.51
CA ALA A 229 20.78 10.06 -10.33
C ALA A 229 19.42 10.41 -10.95
N GLU A 230 18.88 9.51 -11.77
CA GLU A 230 17.54 9.68 -12.36
C GLU A 230 16.66 8.46 -12.17
N TRP A 231 15.35 8.70 -11.99
CA TRP A 231 14.34 7.66 -12.00
C TRP A 231 13.95 7.30 -13.42
N ILE A 232 14.12 6.03 -13.79
CA ILE A 232 13.64 5.48 -15.05
C ILE A 232 12.38 4.66 -14.83
N SER A 233 11.41 4.76 -15.72
CA SER A 233 10.12 4.06 -15.59
C SER A 233 9.97 3.03 -16.72
N LEU A 234 9.68 1.78 -16.36
CA LEU A 234 9.43 0.70 -17.31
C LEU A 234 7.91 0.49 -17.50
N PRO A 235 7.45 0.08 -18.71
CA PRO A 235 8.24 -0.35 -19.86
C PRO A 235 8.83 0.78 -20.70
N MET A 236 9.98 0.52 -21.28
CA MET A 236 10.71 1.43 -22.18
C MET A 236 11.05 0.78 -23.51
N GLN A 237 11.17 1.60 -24.56
CA GLN A 237 11.70 1.15 -25.84
C GLN A 237 13.24 1.11 -25.83
N GLU A 238 13.84 0.25 -26.65
CA GLU A 238 15.31 0.06 -26.69
C GLU A 238 16.10 1.36 -26.92
N TYR A 239 15.57 2.30 -27.74
CA TYR A 239 16.25 3.57 -27.98
C TYR A 239 16.34 4.44 -26.72
N GLN A 240 15.34 4.36 -25.81
CA GLN A 240 15.32 5.11 -24.56
C GLN A 240 16.43 4.63 -23.61
N PHE A 241 16.66 3.32 -23.53
CA PHE A 241 17.80 2.78 -22.79
C PHE A 241 19.15 3.33 -23.29
N LYS A 242 19.31 3.42 -24.62
CA LYS A 242 20.54 4.00 -25.24
C LYS A 242 20.70 5.48 -24.93
N GLU A 243 19.61 6.25 -24.89
CA GLU A 243 19.63 7.66 -24.53
C GLU A 243 20.00 7.88 -23.08
N ILE A 244 19.45 7.06 -22.16
CA ILE A 244 19.77 7.08 -20.72
C ILE A 244 21.25 6.76 -20.51
N ALA A 245 21.73 5.63 -21.04
CA ALA A 245 23.14 5.24 -20.94
C ALA A 245 24.07 6.37 -21.42
N LYS A 246 23.74 6.99 -22.56
CA LYS A 246 24.52 8.09 -23.12
C LYS A 246 24.54 9.35 -22.22
N ARG A 247 23.42 9.67 -21.54
CA ARG A 247 23.39 10.80 -20.57
C ARG A 247 24.36 10.59 -19.42
N HIS A 248 24.50 9.33 -18.98
CA HIS A 248 25.43 8.93 -17.94
C HIS A 248 26.85 8.58 -18.43
N GLY A 249 27.17 8.87 -19.72
CA GLY A 249 28.49 8.60 -20.28
C GLY A 249 28.78 7.14 -20.56
N GLU A 250 27.80 6.25 -20.45
CA GLU A 250 27.92 4.83 -20.62
C GLU A 250 27.49 4.36 -22.03
N ALA A 251 28.06 3.21 -22.44
CA ALA A 251 27.72 2.61 -23.73
C ALA A 251 26.43 1.79 -23.68
N ASP A 252 26.07 1.29 -22.50
CA ASP A 252 24.96 0.38 -22.28
C ASP A 252 24.33 0.66 -20.90
N ILE A 253 22.99 0.61 -20.82
CA ILE A 253 22.23 0.79 -19.58
C ILE A 253 22.64 -0.19 -18.48
N ARG A 254 23.10 -1.38 -18.86
CA ARG A 254 23.57 -2.45 -17.96
C ARG A 254 24.86 -2.09 -17.21
N ASN A 255 25.56 -1.05 -17.63
CA ASN A 255 26.75 -0.54 -16.95
C ASN A 255 26.42 0.43 -15.82
N LEU A 256 25.17 0.91 -15.75
CA LEU A 256 24.70 1.75 -14.65
C LEU A 256 24.50 0.92 -13.39
N VAL A 257 24.53 1.60 -12.25
CA VAL A 257 24.20 1.03 -10.94
C VAL A 257 22.79 1.49 -10.57
N TYR A 258 21.97 0.59 -10.03
CA TYR A 258 20.69 0.97 -9.46
C TYR A 258 20.83 1.14 -7.93
N TYR A 259 20.05 2.07 -7.39
CA TYR A 259 20.10 2.44 -5.97
C TYR A 259 18.75 2.27 -5.27
N ASP A 260 17.66 2.34 -6.01
CA ASP A 260 16.32 2.14 -5.48
C ASP A 260 15.41 1.53 -6.55
N PHE A 261 14.37 0.81 -6.11
CA PHE A 261 13.47 0.07 -6.96
C PHE A 261 12.04 0.20 -6.44
N GLU A 262 11.12 0.57 -7.32
CA GLU A 262 9.69 0.61 -7.04
C GLU A 262 8.94 -0.28 -8.02
N SER A 263 8.00 -1.07 -7.49
CA SER A 263 7.11 -1.93 -8.28
C SER A 263 5.66 -1.52 -8.11
N SER A 264 4.89 -1.60 -9.19
CA SER A 264 3.42 -1.47 -9.14
C SER A 264 2.71 -2.72 -8.62
N VAL A 265 3.45 -3.81 -8.40
CA VAL A 265 2.99 -5.09 -7.87
C VAL A 265 3.78 -5.40 -6.61
N ALA A 266 3.10 -5.42 -5.46
CA ALA A 266 3.73 -5.61 -4.15
C ALA A 266 4.51 -6.93 -4.01
N GLN A 267 4.13 -7.95 -4.78
CA GLN A 267 4.80 -9.24 -4.82
C GLN A 267 6.18 -9.20 -5.50
N ILE A 268 6.52 -8.14 -6.22
CA ILE A 268 7.83 -8.00 -6.89
C ILE A 268 8.62 -6.94 -6.14
N THR A 269 9.72 -7.35 -5.53
CA THR A 269 10.52 -6.54 -4.61
C THR A 269 11.95 -6.34 -5.12
N THR A 270 12.75 -5.59 -4.37
CA THR A 270 14.20 -5.43 -4.64
C THR A 270 14.95 -6.74 -4.65
N ASP A 271 14.47 -7.79 -3.96
CA ASP A 271 15.12 -9.10 -3.95
C ASP A 271 14.95 -9.84 -5.29
N ASP A 272 13.97 -9.46 -6.09
CA ASP A 272 13.70 -10.05 -7.40
C ASP A 272 14.49 -9.37 -8.53
N PHE A 273 14.98 -8.14 -8.30
CA PHE A 273 15.81 -7.39 -9.24
C PHE A 273 17.09 -6.96 -8.55
N THR A 274 18.13 -7.78 -8.67
CA THR A 274 19.40 -7.61 -7.94
C THR A 274 20.53 -7.01 -8.76
N GLN A 275 20.37 -6.88 -10.09
CA GLN A 275 21.41 -6.41 -10.99
C GLN A 275 20.86 -5.83 -12.29
N MET A 276 21.54 -4.81 -12.82
CA MET A 276 21.14 -4.16 -14.07
C MET A 276 21.22 -5.05 -15.32
N GLN A 277 21.92 -6.17 -15.24
CA GLN A 277 21.98 -7.18 -16.31
C GLN A 277 20.60 -7.80 -16.62
N ASP A 278 19.69 -7.81 -15.65
CA ASP A 278 18.34 -8.34 -15.81
C ASP A 278 17.31 -7.28 -16.25
N ILE A 279 17.75 -6.05 -16.58
CA ILE A 279 16.88 -4.93 -16.98
C ILE A 279 15.99 -5.26 -18.18
N GLU A 280 16.50 -6.03 -19.15
CA GLU A 280 15.75 -6.44 -20.34
C GLU A 280 14.61 -7.42 -19.97
N LYS A 281 14.84 -8.34 -19.03
CA LYS A 281 13.82 -9.26 -18.52
C LYS A 281 12.76 -8.50 -17.75
N LEU A 282 13.19 -7.59 -16.87
CA LEU A 282 12.28 -6.74 -16.11
C LEU A 282 11.42 -5.88 -17.04
N ASN A 283 12.03 -5.32 -18.10
CA ASN A 283 11.31 -4.54 -19.10
C ASN A 283 10.31 -5.39 -19.93
N ALA A 284 10.68 -6.64 -20.24
CA ALA A 284 9.75 -7.58 -20.88
C ALA A 284 8.55 -7.88 -19.99
N LEU A 285 8.78 -8.10 -18.70
CA LEU A 285 7.70 -8.28 -17.72
C LEU A 285 6.83 -7.02 -17.61
N ALA A 286 7.44 -5.83 -17.61
CA ALA A 286 6.72 -4.56 -17.59
C ALA A 286 5.77 -4.40 -18.79
N PHE A 287 6.21 -4.78 -20.00
CA PHE A 287 5.33 -4.78 -21.19
C PHE A 287 4.16 -5.75 -21.01
N LYS A 288 4.41 -6.94 -20.49
CA LYS A 288 3.33 -7.90 -20.21
C LYS A 288 2.32 -7.35 -19.21
N MET A 289 2.79 -6.74 -18.11
CA MET A 289 1.91 -6.13 -17.11
C MET A 289 1.08 -4.98 -17.68
N ALA A 290 1.62 -4.21 -18.64
CA ALA A 290 0.90 -3.15 -19.32
C ALA A 290 -0.25 -3.64 -20.20
N GLU A 291 -0.16 -4.87 -20.71
CA GLU A 291 -1.16 -5.50 -21.56
C GLU A 291 -2.25 -6.24 -20.78
N MET A 292 -2.03 -6.52 -19.48
CA MET A 292 -2.96 -7.29 -18.65
C MET A 292 -4.28 -6.54 -18.41
N SER A 293 -5.39 -7.24 -18.59
CA SER A 293 -6.69 -6.81 -18.08
C SER A 293 -6.70 -6.78 -16.54
N PRO A 294 -7.66 -6.08 -15.91
CA PRO A 294 -7.78 -6.06 -14.45
C PRO A 294 -7.87 -7.45 -13.80
N ASP A 295 -8.58 -8.38 -14.43
CA ASP A 295 -8.72 -9.76 -13.91
C ASP A 295 -7.41 -10.54 -14.06
N GLU A 296 -6.69 -10.36 -15.16
CA GLU A 296 -5.35 -10.95 -15.36
C GLU A 296 -4.33 -10.39 -14.36
N GLN A 297 -4.40 -9.10 -14.01
CA GLN A 297 -3.54 -8.52 -12.97
C GLN A 297 -3.76 -9.18 -11.60
N ILE A 298 -5.02 -9.43 -11.23
CA ILE A 298 -5.37 -10.14 -9.98
C ILE A 298 -4.85 -11.58 -10.03
N THR A 299 -5.07 -12.28 -11.14
CA THR A 299 -4.57 -13.64 -11.33
C THR A 299 -3.05 -13.70 -11.27
N PHE A 300 -2.36 -12.75 -11.89
CA PHE A 300 -0.90 -12.66 -11.85
C PHE A 300 -0.39 -12.49 -10.42
N LYS A 301 -0.93 -11.54 -9.65
CA LYS A 301 -0.57 -11.32 -8.25
C LYS A 301 -0.81 -12.57 -7.39
N ALA A 302 -1.97 -13.19 -7.54
CA ALA A 302 -2.29 -14.42 -6.82
C ALA A 302 -1.35 -15.57 -7.19
N ALA A 303 -0.96 -15.70 -8.46
CA ALA A 303 0.00 -16.70 -8.90
C ALA A 303 1.39 -16.44 -8.32
N LEU A 304 1.84 -15.19 -8.28
CA LEU A 304 3.11 -14.83 -7.62
C LEU A 304 3.09 -15.19 -6.13
N ASP A 305 2.03 -14.88 -5.39
CA ASP A 305 1.88 -15.25 -3.98
C ASP A 305 1.93 -16.77 -3.78
N ALA A 306 1.20 -17.52 -4.60
CA ALA A 306 1.13 -18.97 -4.50
C ALA A 306 2.48 -19.65 -4.80
N GLU A 307 3.22 -19.12 -5.78
CA GLU A 307 4.49 -19.69 -6.25
C GLU A 307 5.72 -19.19 -5.47
N ARG A 308 5.61 -18.05 -4.74
CA ARG A 308 6.72 -17.43 -4.00
C ARG A 308 7.43 -18.40 -3.04
N LYS A 309 6.68 -19.29 -2.40
CA LYS A 309 7.21 -20.34 -1.52
C LYS A 309 8.19 -21.28 -2.22
N HIS A 310 8.22 -21.31 -3.55
CA HIS A 310 9.10 -22.15 -4.36
C HIS A 310 10.35 -21.40 -4.85
N GLY A 311 10.52 -20.13 -4.48
CA GLY A 311 11.70 -19.34 -4.80
C GLY A 311 11.75 -18.90 -6.25
N ILE A 312 10.64 -18.41 -6.79
CA ILE A 312 10.53 -17.92 -8.17
C ILE A 312 11.45 -16.72 -8.43
N ASN A 313 11.99 -16.64 -9.64
CA ASN A 313 12.83 -15.58 -10.16
C ASN A 313 12.13 -14.82 -11.32
N LEU A 314 12.80 -13.85 -11.97
CA LEU A 314 12.23 -13.07 -13.07
C LEU A 314 11.84 -13.92 -14.30
N ASP A 315 12.55 -14.99 -14.62
CA ASP A 315 12.22 -15.89 -15.73
C ASP A 315 10.94 -16.67 -15.41
N ASP A 316 10.79 -17.09 -14.16
CA ASP A 316 9.56 -17.74 -13.67
C ASP A 316 8.38 -16.78 -13.70
N MET A 317 8.56 -15.51 -13.28
CA MET A 317 7.51 -14.48 -13.34
C MET A 317 7.07 -14.19 -14.78
N LEU A 318 8.02 -14.16 -15.74
CA LEU A 318 7.71 -14.05 -17.16
C LEU A 318 6.91 -15.27 -17.65
N THR A 319 7.29 -16.48 -17.21
CA THR A 319 6.58 -17.72 -17.54
C THR A 319 5.15 -17.67 -17.01
N ILE A 320 4.95 -17.26 -15.75
CA ILE A 320 3.63 -17.07 -15.14
C ILE A 320 2.82 -16.06 -15.96
N SER A 321 3.40 -14.89 -16.26
CA SER A 321 2.72 -13.81 -17.00
C SER A 321 2.24 -14.23 -18.40
N ASN A 322 2.96 -15.14 -19.05
CA ASN A 322 2.59 -15.68 -20.36
C ASN A 322 1.55 -16.82 -20.29
N ASN A 323 1.31 -17.39 -19.10
CA ASN A 323 0.46 -18.55 -18.90
C ASN A 323 -0.75 -18.29 -17.98
N LEU A 324 -1.20 -17.04 -17.84
CA LEU A 324 -2.31 -16.67 -16.94
C LEU A 324 -3.60 -17.43 -17.25
N HIS A 325 -3.83 -17.79 -18.51
CA HIS A 325 -4.99 -18.61 -18.95
C HIS A 325 -5.01 -20.04 -18.37
N ARG A 326 -3.90 -20.51 -17.79
CA ARG A 326 -3.81 -21.83 -17.14
C ARG A 326 -4.18 -21.78 -15.66
N TYR A 327 -4.47 -20.62 -15.11
CA TYR A 327 -4.90 -20.46 -13.73
C TYR A 327 -6.40 -20.22 -13.67
N GLU A 328 -7.02 -20.77 -12.64
CA GLU A 328 -8.41 -20.54 -12.27
C GLU A 328 -8.46 -19.81 -10.92
N MET A 329 -9.28 -18.77 -10.86
CA MET A 329 -9.44 -17.94 -9.67
C MET A 329 -10.85 -18.00 -9.11
N SER A 330 -10.98 -18.25 -7.80
CA SER A 330 -12.18 -17.95 -7.03
C SER A 330 -11.90 -16.74 -6.12
N THR A 331 -12.51 -15.62 -6.45
CA THR A 331 -12.33 -14.34 -5.73
C THR A 331 -13.34 -14.14 -4.59
N GLY A 332 -14.38 -15.00 -4.48
CA GLY A 332 -15.42 -14.91 -3.45
C GLY A 332 -14.98 -15.37 -2.05
N CYS A 333 -13.79 -15.95 -1.91
CA CYS A 333 -13.28 -16.54 -0.69
C CYS A 333 -11.76 -16.33 -0.56
N ASP A 334 -11.26 -16.38 0.68
CA ASP A 334 -9.84 -16.25 1.02
C ASP A 334 -9.35 -17.42 1.90
N ASN A 335 -10.23 -18.35 2.21
CA ASN A 335 -9.92 -19.50 3.06
C ASN A 335 -10.67 -20.77 2.63
N ALA A 336 -10.18 -21.89 3.11
CA ALA A 336 -10.71 -23.22 2.78
C ALA A 336 -12.20 -23.40 3.13
N SER A 337 -12.64 -22.86 4.27
CA SER A 337 -14.04 -23.01 4.71
C SER A 337 -15.01 -22.28 3.79
N ASP A 338 -14.69 -21.04 3.43
CA ASP A 338 -15.52 -20.21 2.55
C ASP A 338 -15.50 -20.77 1.11
N PHE A 339 -14.35 -21.27 0.65
CA PHE A 339 -14.23 -21.94 -0.64
C PHE A 339 -15.12 -23.19 -0.74
N PHE A 340 -15.17 -24.00 0.32
CA PHE A 340 -16.04 -25.17 0.33
C PHE A 340 -17.53 -24.79 0.34
N LYS A 341 -17.90 -23.70 1.02
CA LYS A 341 -19.28 -23.18 0.98
C LYS A 341 -19.66 -22.71 -0.42
N GLU A 342 -18.77 -21.97 -1.10
CA GLU A 342 -18.95 -21.58 -2.50
C GLU A 342 -19.11 -22.82 -3.40
N TYR A 343 -18.25 -23.83 -3.21
CA TYR A 343 -18.33 -25.09 -3.91
C TYR A 343 -19.69 -25.81 -3.72
N LEU A 344 -20.20 -25.85 -2.49
CA LEU A 344 -21.52 -26.42 -2.20
C LEU A 344 -22.64 -25.70 -2.95
N LEU A 345 -22.59 -24.35 -2.99
CA LEU A 345 -23.60 -23.54 -3.68
C LEU A 345 -23.59 -23.72 -5.20
N THR A 346 -22.40 -23.93 -5.77
CA THR A 346 -22.22 -23.96 -7.23
C THR A 346 -22.32 -25.36 -7.82
N HIS A 347 -21.99 -26.42 -7.04
CA HIS A 347 -21.86 -27.78 -7.57
C HIS A 347 -22.87 -28.80 -7.00
N MET A 348 -23.68 -28.44 -6.01
CA MET A 348 -24.71 -29.36 -5.51
C MET A 348 -26.03 -29.13 -6.23
N ASP A 349 -26.61 -30.24 -6.74
CA ASP A 349 -27.92 -30.27 -7.40
C ASP A 349 -29.11 -29.91 -6.49
N THR A 350 -28.90 -29.89 -5.18
CA THR A 350 -29.88 -29.46 -4.18
C THR A 350 -29.66 -28.02 -3.83
N LYS A 351 -30.71 -27.19 -3.95
CA LYS A 351 -30.68 -25.81 -3.44
C LYS A 351 -30.37 -25.81 -1.95
N PHE A 352 -29.11 -25.57 -1.62
CA PHE A 352 -28.69 -25.37 -0.23
C PHE A 352 -29.31 -24.04 0.23
N ASP A 353 -29.98 -24.05 1.38
CA ASP A 353 -30.50 -22.82 1.98
C ASP A 353 -29.31 -22.05 2.56
N GLU A 354 -29.03 -20.88 2.01
CA GLU A 354 -27.91 -20.00 2.42
C GLU A 354 -27.87 -19.76 3.93
N ARG A 355 -29.02 -19.78 4.61
CA ARG A 355 -29.12 -19.65 6.06
C ARG A 355 -28.36 -20.72 6.86
N TRP A 356 -28.10 -21.88 6.25
CA TRP A 356 -27.33 -22.95 6.86
C TRP A 356 -25.83 -22.81 6.67
N LEU A 357 -25.37 -22.03 5.71
CA LEU A 357 -23.94 -21.88 5.41
C LEU A 357 -23.15 -21.36 6.62
N ASP A 358 -23.74 -20.43 7.39
CA ASP A 358 -23.13 -19.89 8.60
C ASP A 358 -22.98 -20.91 9.74
N THR A 359 -23.77 -21.99 9.70
CA THR A 359 -23.74 -23.02 10.74
C THR A 359 -22.80 -24.18 10.39
N LEU A 360 -22.28 -24.21 9.16
CA LEU A 360 -21.39 -25.27 8.70
C LEU A 360 -19.94 -24.97 9.11
N ASN A 361 -19.30 -25.95 9.72
CA ASN A 361 -17.85 -25.94 9.90
C ASN A 361 -17.22 -26.70 8.73
N CYS A 362 -16.94 -25.98 7.66
CA CYS A 362 -16.44 -26.56 6.39
C CYS A 362 -14.91 -26.53 6.28
N ARG A 363 -14.19 -26.22 7.36
CA ARG A 363 -12.73 -26.02 7.31
C ARG A 363 -11.99 -27.27 6.82
N ARG A 364 -12.26 -28.42 7.41
CA ARG A 364 -11.57 -29.67 7.08
C ARG A 364 -11.87 -30.11 5.65
N GLU A 365 -13.15 -30.09 5.28
CA GLU A 365 -13.62 -30.47 3.95
C GLU A 365 -13.06 -29.51 2.88
N GLY A 366 -12.94 -28.23 3.22
CA GLY A 366 -12.31 -27.23 2.37
C GLY A 366 -10.81 -27.46 2.22
N GLU A 367 -10.09 -27.76 3.29
CA GLU A 367 -8.66 -28.09 3.25
C GLU A 367 -8.42 -29.36 2.39
N GLU A 368 -9.26 -30.39 2.54
CA GLU A 368 -9.20 -31.61 1.71
C GLU A 368 -9.52 -31.32 0.23
N LEU A 369 -10.48 -30.42 -0.04
CA LEU A 369 -10.83 -30.02 -1.41
C LEU A 369 -9.67 -29.25 -2.06
N LEU A 370 -9.11 -28.22 -1.38
CA LEU A 370 -7.97 -27.45 -1.88
C LEU A 370 -6.78 -28.35 -2.19
N ALA A 371 -6.45 -29.28 -1.28
CA ALA A 371 -5.36 -30.24 -1.51
C ALA A 371 -5.63 -31.15 -2.72
N ARG A 372 -6.88 -31.59 -2.93
CA ARG A 372 -7.27 -32.47 -4.04
C ARG A 372 -7.15 -31.79 -5.40
N ILE A 373 -7.50 -30.50 -5.49
CA ILE A 373 -7.44 -29.73 -6.75
C ILE A 373 -6.12 -28.97 -6.91
N GLY A 374 -5.20 -29.09 -5.95
CA GLY A 374 -3.92 -28.39 -5.97
C GLY A 374 -4.03 -26.86 -5.84
N ALA A 375 -5.10 -26.38 -5.18
CA ALA A 375 -5.35 -24.95 -5.02
C ALA A 375 -4.65 -24.37 -3.79
N THR A 376 -4.38 -23.07 -3.84
CA THR A 376 -3.74 -22.30 -2.75
C THR A 376 -4.58 -21.05 -2.44
N ALA A 377 -4.75 -20.76 -1.14
CA ALA A 377 -5.35 -19.51 -0.69
C ALA A 377 -4.29 -18.39 -0.75
N THR A 378 -4.69 -17.24 -1.29
CA THR A 378 -3.87 -16.03 -1.41
C THR A 378 -4.68 -14.82 -0.92
N ASP A 379 -4.04 -13.68 -0.77
CA ASP A 379 -4.71 -12.42 -0.42
C ASP A 379 -5.73 -11.95 -1.47
N TYR A 380 -5.69 -12.51 -2.69
CA TYR A 380 -6.59 -12.18 -3.79
C TYR A 380 -7.71 -13.21 -4.02
N GLY A 381 -7.66 -14.34 -3.37
CA GLY A 381 -8.61 -15.43 -3.52
C GLY A 381 -7.95 -16.81 -3.49
N ILE A 382 -8.72 -17.80 -3.91
CA ILE A 382 -8.20 -19.16 -4.10
C ILE A 382 -7.77 -19.31 -5.55
N ILE A 383 -6.52 -19.71 -5.76
CA ILE A 383 -5.97 -19.96 -7.09
C ILE A 383 -5.65 -21.44 -7.28
N SER A 384 -5.96 -21.97 -8.43
CA SER A 384 -5.58 -23.32 -8.86
C SER A 384 -5.08 -23.32 -10.30
N ALA A 385 -4.36 -24.36 -10.70
CA ALA A 385 -4.00 -24.56 -12.09
C ALA A 385 -4.99 -25.54 -12.75
N CYS A 386 -5.34 -25.27 -14.01
CA CYS A 386 -6.26 -26.13 -14.79
C CYS A 386 -5.77 -27.58 -14.93
N ASP A 387 -4.46 -27.81 -14.83
CA ASP A 387 -3.83 -29.15 -14.93
C ASP A 387 -3.45 -29.77 -13.58
N GLY A 388 -3.89 -29.16 -12.47
CA GLY A 388 -3.84 -29.73 -11.12
C GLY A 388 -2.54 -29.53 -10.34
N SER A 389 -1.59 -28.72 -10.81
CA SER A 389 -0.41 -28.33 -10.04
C SER A 389 0.12 -26.98 -10.47
N LEU A 390 0.09 -25.99 -9.55
CA LEU A 390 0.65 -24.66 -9.75
C LEU A 390 2.15 -24.73 -10.07
N TYR A 391 2.89 -25.50 -9.31
CA TYR A 391 4.34 -25.67 -9.49
C TYR A 391 4.77 -26.21 -10.86
N LYS A 392 3.92 -27.03 -11.53
CA LYS A 392 4.21 -27.54 -12.86
C LYS A 392 4.22 -26.47 -13.95
N ILE A 393 3.52 -25.37 -13.76
CA ILE A 393 3.49 -24.29 -14.77
C ILE A 393 4.85 -23.63 -14.91
N VAL A 394 5.57 -23.47 -13.80
CA VAL A 394 6.91 -22.88 -13.77
C VAL A 394 8.00 -23.89 -14.12
N SER A 395 7.83 -25.16 -13.76
CA SER A 395 8.85 -26.21 -13.91
C SER A 395 8.85 -26.97 -15.24
N THR A 396 7.82 -26.79 -16.09
CA THR A 396 7.80 -27.40 -17.42
C THR A 396 8.29 -26.44 -18.49
N GLU A 397 9.53 -26.66 -18.95
CA GLU A 397 9.90 -26.29 -20.32
C GLU A 397 8.89 -26.98 -21.28
N PRO A 398 8.48 -26.34 -22.40
CA PRO A 398 7.62 -27.00 -23.35
C PRO A 398 8.34 -28.27 -23.83
N GLU A 399 7.79 -29.43 -23.48
CA GLU A 399 8.22 -30.68 -24.10
C GLU A 399 8.14 -30.47 -25.60
N ALA A 400 9.30 -30.53 -26.26
CA ALA A 400 9.37 -30.57 -27.71
C ALA A 400 8.52 -31.74 -28.16
N THR A 401 7.47 -31.46 -28.90
CA THR A 401 6.66 -32.48 -29.59
C THR A 401 7.62 -33.28 -30.45
N GLU A 402 8.05 -34.44 -29.96
CA GLU A 402 8.65 -35.47 -30.81
C GLU A 402 7.54 -35.92 -31.77
N THR A 403 7.71 -35.52 -33.01
CA THR A 403 6.96 -36.08 -34.11
C THR A 403 7.35 -37.56 -34.22
N GLU A 404 6.47 -38.46 -33.76
CA GLU A 404 6.61 -39.87 -34.07
C GLU A 404 6.52 -40.03 -35.58
N ASP A 405 7.65 -40.39 -36.18
CA ASP A 405 7.74 -40.99 -37.52
C ASP A 405 7.06 -42.33 -37.47
N VAL A 406 5.87 -42.43 -38.02
CA VAL A 406 5.18 -43.68 -38.28
C VAL A 406 5.85 -44.31 -39.50
N SER A 407 6.81 -45.19 -39.25
CA SER A 407 7.22 -46.18 -40.24
C SER A 407 6.30 -47.40 -40.17
N ALA A 408 5.53 -47.55 -41.22
CA ALA A 408 4.76 -48.78 -41.52
C ALA A 408 5.75 -49.94 -41.75
N ASP A 409 5.55 -51.05 -41.04
CA ASP A 409 5.90 -52.36 -41.54
C ASP A 409 4.73 -53.33 -41.19
N GLU A 410 4.15 -53.82 -42.27
CA GLU A 410 3.26 -54.98 -42.32
C GLU A 410 4.03 -56.22 -41.93
N ASP A 411 3.46 -57.07 -41.10
CA ASP A 411 3.47 -58.54 -41.41
C ASP A 411 2.48 -59.31 -40.51
N GLU A 412 1.75 -60.16 -41.20
CA GLU A 412 0.74 -61.14 -40.76
C GLU A 412 1.34 -62.13 -39.73
N ASP A 413 0.57 -62.61 -38.76
CA ASP A 413 0.26 -64.05 -38.70
C ASP A 413 -0.90 -64.38 -37.76
N MET A 414 -1.64 -65.39 -38.14
CA MET A 414 -2.86 -65.96 -37.55
C MET A 414 -2.55 -66.89 -36.36
N GLY A 415 -3.48 -66.94 -35.43
CA GLY A 415 -3.48 -67.98 -34.39
C GLY A 415 -4.70 -67.91 -33.48
N GLU A 416 -5.68 -68.72 -33.81
CA GLU A 416 -6.85 -69.12 -33.02
C GLU A 416 -6.44 -69.58 -31.60
N ASP A 417 -7.16 -69.33 -30.55
CA ASP A 417 -7.91 -70.39 -29.86
C ASP A 417 -8.75 -69.89 -28.67
N GLU A 418 -9.84 -70.52 -28.54
CA GLU A 418 -10.91 -70.55 -27.60
C GLU A 418 -10.65 -70.34 -26.10
N GLY A 419 -11.65 -69.84 -25.42
CA GLY A 419 -11.99 -70.45 -24.15
C GLY A 419 -12.53 -69.60 -23.00
N MET A 420 -13.85 -69.47 -22.97
CA MET A 420 -14.75 -69.85 -21.85
C MET A 420 -14.64 -69.11 -20.45
N VAL A 421 -15.66 -68.31 -20.20
CA VAL A 421 -16.73 -68.48 -19.17
C VAL A 421 -16.50 -68.16 -17.69
N MET A 422 -17.40 -67.30 -17.23
CA MET A 422 -18.14 -67.20 -15.94
C MET A 422 -17.47 -66.60 -14.69
N SER A 423 -18.06 -65.51 -14.31
CA SER A 423 -18.98 -65.22 -13.18
C SER A 423 -18.38 -65.29 -11.75
N LEU A 424 -18.42 -64.19 -11.07
CA LEU A 424 -19.28 -63.80 -9.95
C LEU A 424 -18.97 -62.36 -9.57
#